data_f338e44bf93c0b75a8b38300e37e3b3b
#
_entry.id   f338e44bf93c0b75a8b38300e37e3b3b
#
_cell.length_a   1.000
_cell.length_b   1.000
_cell.length_c   1.000
_cell.angle_alpha   90.00
_cell.angle_beta   90.00
_cell.angle_gamma   90.00
#
_symmetry.space_group_name_H-M   'P 1'
#
loop_
_entity.id
_entity.type
_entity.pdbx_description
1 polymer ?
#
loop_
_entity_poly.entity_id
_entity_poly.type
_entity_poly.pdbx_seq_one_letter_code
_entity_poly.pdbx_strand_id
1 'polypeptide(L)'
;MLYAIIEHENNTLIMEFPCRRMTMAEHLASVGIRTPAHEIKCVDEENIPIKVKIFGESEFGKKLASVISVEDTLSLVNSFFEMYQNMPYANKQDIMEAVLQDKVGSIQEFGQLMMHRREQDVTEHYYCPLSAMVYPRNDYGDLEDYPDEYDGSYLAVYEDKIRDLIKKEESRD
;
A
#
# COMPACT_ATOMS: atom_id res chain seq x y z
N MET A 1 10.98 -1.60 11.26
CA MET A 1 9.70 -2.22 11.65
C MET A 1 8.85 -1.20 12.39
N LEU A 2 7.53 -1.34 12.32
CA LEU A 2 6.56 -0.53 13.03
C LEU A 2 5.74 -1.45 13.93
N TYR A 3 5.48 -1.04 15.15
CA TYR A 3 4.80 -1.85 16.17
C TYR A 3 3.73 -1.03 16.88
N ALA A 4 2.70 -1.72 17.36
CA ALA A 4 1.74 -1.19 18.33
C ALA A 4 1.91 -1.88 19.68
N ILE A 5 1.98 -1.11 20.73
CA ILE A 5 1.77 -1.60 22.10
C ILE A 5 0.31 -1.28 22.44
N ILE A 6 -0.43 -2.31 22.74
CA ILE A 6 -1.86 -2.21 23.05
C ILE A 6 -2.06 -2.68 24.49
N GLU A 7 -2.62 -1.81 25.30
CA GLU A 7 -2.92 -2.10 26.70
C GLU A 7 -4.44 -2.08 26.93
N HIS A 8 -4.93 -3.12 27.55
CA HIS A 8 -6.33 -3.24 27.92
C HIS A 8 -6.42 -3.92 29.27
N GLU A 9 -7.01 -3.24 30.24
CA GLU A 9 -7.06 -3.67 31.63
C GLU A 9 -5.63 -3.94 32.16
N ASN A 10 -5.34 -5.18 32.50
CA ASN A 10 -4.01 -5.60 32.99
C ASN A 10 -3.21 -6.38 31.94
N ASN A 11 -3.66 -6.39 30.69
CA ASN A 11 -3.03 -7.12 29.60
C ASN A 11 -2.32 -6.17 28.65
N THR A 12 -1.16 -6.60 28.18
CA THR A 12 -0.37 -5.87 27.17
C THR A 12 -0.13 -6.78 25.98
N LEU A 13 -0.37 -6.25 24.78
CA LEU A 13 -0.11 -6.89 23.51
C LEU A 13 0.89 -6.06 22.72
N ILE A 14 1.91 -6.69 22.17
CA ILE A 14 2.80 -6.06 21.18
C ILE A 14 2.48 -6.68 19.83
N MET A 15 2.11 -5.84 18.87
CA MET A 15 1.74 -6.26 17.53
C MET A 15 2.65 -5.61 16.51
N GLU A 16 3.22 -6.41 15.63
CA GLU A 16 4.03 -5.93 14.52
C GLU A 16 3.15 -5.60 13.31
N PHE A 17 3.45 -4.52 12.61
CA PHE A 17 2.82 -4.17 11.34
C PHE A 17 3.72 -4.52 10.14
N PRO A 18 3.13 -4.96 9.02
CA PRO A 18 1.72 -5.24 8.84
C PRO A 18 1.31 -6.58 9.45
N CYS A 19 0.11 -6.64 9.95
CA CYS A 19 -0.50 -7.85 10.49
C CYS A 19 -1.74 -8.22 9.66
N ARG A 20 -1.95 -9.52 9.41
CA ARG A 20 -3.15 -9.98 8.71
C ARG A 20 -4.39 -9.68 9.57
N ARG A 21 -5.49 -9.28 8.91
CA ARG A 21 -6.73 -8.90 9.62
C ARG A 21 -7.25 -9.96 10.59
N MET A 22 -7.22 -11.22 10.20
CA MET A 22 -7.64 -12.31 11.07
C MET A 22 -6.71 -12.47 12.27
N THR A 23 -5.41 -12.44 12.04
CA THR A 23 -4.39 -12.51 13.09
C THR A 23 -4.51 -11.34 14.05
N MET A 24 -4.77 -10.13 13.53
CA MET A 24 -5.01 -8.95 14.36
C MET A 24 -6.22 -9.14 15.27
N ALA A 25 -7.32 -9.63 14.74
CA ALA A 25 -8.53 -9.89 15.52
C ALA A 25 -8.29 -10.96 16.61
N GLU A 26 -7.55 -12.02 16.29
CA GLU A 26 -7.18 -13.07 17.25
C GLU A 26 -6.28 -12.52 18.37
N HIS A 27 -5.28 -11.70 18.01
CA HIS A 27 -4.40 -11.06 18.99
C HIS A 27 -5.17 -10.11 19.92
N LEU A 28 -6.06 -9.27 19.37
CA LEU A 28 -6.91 -8.39 20.17
C LEU A 28 -7.82 -9.20 21.12
N ALA A 29 -8.43 -10.26 20.61
CA ALA A 29 -9.26 -11.14 21.41
C ALA A 29 -8.47 -11.81 22.56
N SER A 30 -7.20 -12.15 22.34
CA SER A 30 -6.34 -12.78 23.36
C SER A 30 -6.12 -11.91 24.60
N VAL A 31 -6.23 -10.59 24.45
CA VAL A 31 -6.14 -9.63 25.55
C VAL A 31 -7.49 -9.06 25.97
N GLY A 32 -8.58 -9.72 25.56
CA GLY A 32 -9.93 -9.39 25.96
C GLY A 32 -10.59 -8.26 25.16
N ILE A 33 -9.95 -7.80 24.08
CA ILE A 33 -10.50 -6.73 23.24
C ILE A 33 -11.39 -7.34 22.16
N ARG A 34 -12.66 -6.97 22.18
CA ARG A 34 -13.65 -7.38 21.16
C ARG A 34 -13.98 -6.26 20.17
N THR A 35 -13.51 -5.05 20.43
CA THR A 35 -13.67 -3.90 19.54
C THR A 35 -12.95 -4.15 18.23
N PRO A 36 -13.60 -3.94 17.08
CA PRO A 36 -12.94 -4.10 15.78
C PRO A 36 -11.78 -3.12 15.61
N ALA A 37 -10.72 -3.54 14.93
CA ALA A 37 -9.51 -2.72 14.74
C ALA A 37 -9.75 -1.38 14.05
N HIS A 38 -10.80 -1.25 13.23
CA HIS A 38 -11.17 0.00 12.57
C HIS A 38 -11.88 1.01 13.50
N GLU A 39 -12.24 0.59 14.70
CA GLU A 39 -12.80 1.47 15.75
C GLU A 39 -11.78 1.79 16.86
N ILE A 40 -10.64 1.07 16.89
CA ILE A 40 -9.60 1.29 17.88
C ILE A 40 -8.69 2.42 17.39
N LYS A 41 -8.70 3.54 18.10
CA LYS A 41 -7.86 4.69 17.79
C LYS A 41 -6.46 4.54 18.38
N CYS A 42 -5.47 5.16 17.72
CA CYS A 42 -4.08 5.17 18.18
C CYS A 42 -3.88 6.24 19.26
N VAL A 43 -4.44 6.00 20.43
CA VAL A 43 -4.41 6.92 21.58
C VAL A 43 -3.76 6.24 22.78
N ASP A 44 -2.80 6.93 23.38
CA ASP A 44 -2.09 6.50 24.59
C ASP A 44 -2.33 7.50 25.71
N GLU A 45 -3.59 7.66 26.11
CA GLU A 45 -3.98 8.56 27.19
C GLU A 45 -4.44 7.77 28.43
N GLU A 46 -4.30 8.38 29.59
CA GLU A 46 -4.87 7.82 30.82
C GLU A 46 -6.40 7.90 30.76
N ASN A 47 -7.07 6.92 31.33
CA ASN A 47 -8.54 6.82 31.39
C ASN A 47 -9.25 6.33 30.12
N ILE A 48 -8.52 5.80 29.15
CA ILE A 48 -9.14 5.13 28.02
C ILE A 48 -9.08 3.61 28.24
N PRO A 49 -10.13 2.86 27.88
CA PRO A 49 -10.17 1.42 28.11
C PRO A 49 -9.15 0.65 27.27
N ILE A 50 -8.82 1.15 26.09
CA ILE A 50 -7.84 0.54 25.18
C ILE A 50 -6.81 1.61 24.84
N LYS A 51 -5.59 1.44 25.29
CA LYS A 51 -4.48 2.33 24.96
C LYS A 51 -3.68 1.75 23.82
N VAL A 52 -3.32 2.57 22.86
CA VAL A 52 -2.52 2.15 21.70
C VAL A 52 -1.39 3.14 21.49
N LYS A 53 -0.16 2.66 21.63
CA LYS A 53 1.04 3.42 21.35
C LYS A 53 1.76 2.81 20.17
N ILE A 54 2.01 3.63 19.15
CA ILE A 54 2.76 3.21 17.96
C ILE A 54 4.23 3.59 18.13
N PHE A 55 5.12 2.69 17.78
CA PHE A 55 6.55 2.96 17.80
C PHE A 55 7.27 2.28 16.64
N GLY A 56 8.42 2.82 16.25
CA GLY A 56 9.27 2.28 15.21
C GLY A 56 10.69 2.04 15.70
N GLU A 57 11.33 1.00 15.21
CA GLU A 57 12.72 0.69 15.52
C GLU A 57 13.71 1.49 14.67
N SER A 58 13.44 1.62 13.38
CA SER A 58 14.29 2.37 12.46
C SER A 58 13.95 3.86 12.46
N GLU A 59 14.82 4.69 11.93
CA GLU A 59 14.54 6.13 11.76
C GLU A 59 13.27 6.37 10.94
N PHE A 60 13.09 5.61 9.87
CA PHE A 60 11.85 5.62 9.08
C PHE A 60 10.64 5.26 9.94
N GLY A 61 10.72 4.18 10.71
CA GLY A 61 9.63 3.75 11.58
C GLY A 61 9.33 4.78 12.67
N LYS A 62 10.33 5.41 13.25
CA LYS A 62 10.16 6.46 14.27
C LYS A 62 9.48 7.70 13.69
N LYS A 63 9.91 8.15 12.51
CA LYS A 63 9.27 9.27 11.82
C LYS A 63 7.83 8.95 11.44
N LEU A 64 7.58 7.76 10.90
CA LEU A 64 6.23 7.33 10.56
C LEU A 64 5.33 7.25 11.81
N ALA A 65 5.84 6.71 12.91
CA ALA A 65 5.11 6.68 14.18
C ALA A 65 4.76 8.10 14.69
N SER A 66 5.64 9.08 14.47
CA SER A 66 5.43 10.46 14.91
C SER A 66 4.33 11.20 14.14
N VAL A 67 3.97 10.76 12.93
CA VAL A 67 2.93 11.39 12.12
C VAL A 67 1.55 10.74 12.30
N ILE A 68 1.48 9.66 13.07
CA ILE A 68 0.21 9.01 13.42
C ILE A 68 -0.48 9.83 14.50
N SER A 69 -1.72 10.20 14.24
CA SER A 69 -2.53 11.02 15.15
C SER A 69 -3.46 10.17 16.00
N VAL A 70 -4.02 10.80 17.03
CA VAL A 70 -5.03 10.19 17.91
C VAL A 70 -6.35 9.88 17.20
N GLU A 71 -6.57 10.43 16.03
CA GLU A 71 -7.75 10.15 15.23
C GLU A 71 -7.56 8.95 14.30
N ASP A 72 -6.34 8.53 14.09
CA ASP A 72 -6.02 7.39 13.23
C ASP A 72 -6.37 6.08 13.93
N THR A 73 -6.88 5.12 13.15
CA THR A 73 -7.25 3.82 13.69
C THR A 73 -6.16 2.78 13.46
N LEU A 74 -6.13 1.77 14.30
CA LEU A 74 -5.21 0.64 14.19
C LEU A 74 -5.28 -0.03 12.81
N SER A 75 -6.50 -0.18 12.29
CA SER A 75 -6.73 -0.76 10.96
C SER A 75 -6.18 0.11 9.83
N LEU A 76 -6.31 1.44 9.94
CA LEU A 76 -5.81 2.37 8.93
C LEU A 76 -4.27 2.32 8.85
N VAL A 77 -3.61 2.40 10.00
CA VAL A 77 -2.15 2.32 10.09
C VAL A 77 -1.65 1.00 9.50
N ASN A 78 -2.31 -0.10 9.87
CA ASN A 78 -1.96 -1.42 9.36
C ASN A 78 -2.11 -1.50 7.83
N SER A 79 -3.22 -0.99 7.29
CA SER A 79 -3.51 -1.06 5.86
C SER A 79 -2.51 -0.25 5.03
N PHE A 80 -2.13 0.94 5.49
CA PHE A 80 -1.13 1.74 4.80
C PHE A 80 0.27 1.13 4.90
N PHE A 81 0.61 0.53 6.02
CA PHE A 81 1.89 -0.13 6.17
C PHE A 81 1.96 -1.44 5.35
N GLU A 82 0.85 -2.17 5.23
CA GLU A 82 0.72 -3.29 4.32
C GLU A 82 0.90 -2.87 2.86
N MET A 83 0.28 -1.77 2.46
CA MET A 83 0.46 -1.20 1.13
C MET A 83 1.93 -0.87 0.86
N TYR A 84 2.61 -0.22 1.79
CA TYR A 84 4.03 0.09 1.69
C TYR A 84 4.88 -1.18 1.53
N GLN A 85 4.62 -2.20 2.33
CA GLN A 85 5.38 -3.45 2.26
C GLN A 85 5.24 -4.18 0.91
N ASN A 86 4.10 -4.02 0.26
CA ASN A 86 3.81 -4.66 -1.01
C ASN A 86 4.24 -3.84 -2.23
N MET A 87 4.80 -2.65 -2.05
CA MET A 87 5.29 -1.83 -3.15
C MET A 87 6.60 -2.38 -3.73
N PRO A 88 6.89 -2.11 -5.02
CA PRO A 88 8.19 -2.36 -5.62
C PRO A 88 9.31 -1.66 -4.84
N TYR A 89 10.51 -2.25 -4.85
CA TYR A 89 11.65 -1.76 -4.07
C TYR A 89 12.00 -0.29 -4.38
N ALA A 90 12.02 0.08 -5.65
CA ALA A 90 12.33 1.46 -6.05
C ALA A 90 11.35 2.46 -5.44
N ASN A 91 10.04 2.16 -5.51
CA ASN A 91 9.01 3.00 -4.94
C ASN A 91 9.09 3.08 -3.41
N LYS A 92 9.44 1.97 -2.75
CA LYS A 92 9.70 1.97 -1.30
C LYS A 92 10.81 2.92 -0.91
N GLN A 93 11.90 2.99 -1.69
CA GLN A 93 13.02 3.88 -1.42
C GLN A 93 12.59 5.34 -1.51
N ASP A 94 11.85 5.71 -2.55
CA ASP A 94 11.35 7.07 -2.74
C ASP A 94 10.40 7.49 -1.61
N ILE A 95 9.50 6.60 -1.22
CA ILE A 95 8.57 6.84 -0.10
C ILE A 95 9.34 6.98 1.22
N MET A 96 10.28 6.09 1.46
CA MET A 96 11.11 6.12 2.66
C MET A 96 11.90 7.43 2.74
N GLU A 97 12.48 7.87 1.63
CA GLU A 97 13.22 9.14 1.57
C GLU A 97 12.30 10.34 1.84
N ALA A 98 11.10 10.35 1.28
CA ALA A 98 10.13 11.41 1.55
C ALA A 98 9.74 11.50 3.03
N VAL A 99 9.56 10.37 3.69
CA VAL A 99 9.28 10.33 5.14
C VAL A 99 10.49 10.81 5.93
N LEU A 100 11.69 10.36 5.58
CA LEU A 100 12.93 10.78 6.26
C LEU A 100 13.24 12.27 6.11
N GLN A 101 12.81 12.88 5.00
CA GLN A 101 12.94 14.31 4.72
C GLN A 101 11.80 15.16 5.30
N ASP A 102 10.96 14.59 6.16
CA ASP A 102 9.82 15.27 6.77
C ASP A 102 8.80 15.85 5.76
N LYS A 103 8.69 15.22 4.58
CA LYS A 103 7.72 15.61 3.54
C LYS A 103 6.32 15.02 3.76
N VAL A 104 6.18 14.20 4.76
CA VAL A 104 4.93 13.52 5.14
C VAL A 104 4.57 13.95 6.55
N GLY A 105 3.47 14.63 6.70
CA GLY A 105 3.01 15.20 7.97
C GLY A 105 1.87 14.42 8.62
N SER A 106 1.28 13.44 7.93
CA SER A 106 0.20 12.61 8.45
C SER A 106 0.21 11.22 7.81
N ILE A 107 -0.49 10.28 8.44
CA ILE A 107 -0.62 8.93 7.88
C ILE A 107 -1.46 8.96 6.58
N GLN A 108 -2.35 9.89 6.44
CA GLN A 108 -3.14 10.10 5.22
C GLN A 108 -2.25 10.59 4.06
N GLU A 109 -1.35 11.52 4.31
CA GLU A 109 -0.37 11.97 3.31
C GLU A 109 0.57 10.83 2.89
N PHE A 110 0.99 10.00 3.83
CA PHE A 110 1.75 8.78 3.55
C PHE A 110 0.98 7.85 2.61
N GLY A 111 -0.31 7.61 2.89
CA GLY A 111 -1.18 6.84 2.02
C GLY A 111 -1.35 7.44 0.63
N GLN A 112 -1.59 8.75 0.55
CA GLN A 112 -1.73 9.47 -0.72
C GLN A 112 -0.45 9.40 -1.58
N LEU A 113 0.70 9.54 -0.97
CA LEU A 113 1.98 9.43 -1.66
C LEU A 113 2.18 8.04 -2.28
N MET A 114 1.82 6.99 -1.56
CA MET A 114 1.85 5.62 -2.08
C MET A 114 0.87 5.40 -3.23
N MET A 115 -0.35 5.92 -3.12
CA MET A 115 -1.37 5.81 -4.17
C MET A 115 -0.93 6.54 -5.43
N HIS A 116 -0.38 7.73 -5.30
CA HIS A 116 0.15 8.49 -6.43
C HIS A 116 1.28 7.74 -7.16
N ARG A 117 2.21 7.15 -6.44
CA ARG A 117 3.27 6.33 -7.02
C ARG A 117 2.71 5.09 -7.74
N ARG A 118 1.71 4.47 -7.18
CA ARG A 118 1.04 3.33 -7.81
C ARG A 118 0.33 3.71 -9.11
N GLU A 119 -0.29 4.88 -9.15
CA GLU A 119 -0.93 5.40 -10.37
C GLU A 119 0.10 5.70 -11.45
N GLN A 120 1.25 6.29 -11.09
CA GLN A 120 2.35 6.50 -12.03
C GLN A 120 2.88 5.18 -12.58
N ASP A 121 3.08 4.19 -11.73
CA ASP A 121 3.53 2.86 -12.13
C ASP A 121 2.57 2.23 -13.16
N VAL A 122 1.29 2.31 -12.90
CA VAL A 122 0.27 1.81 -13.83
C VAL A 122 0.35 2.55 -15.16
N THR A 123 0.49 3.87 -15.13
CA THR A 123 0.61 4.68 -16.33
C THR A 123 1.86 4.32 -17.13
N GLU A 124 2.99 4.22 -16.48
CA GLU A 124 4.26 3.93 -17.15
C GLU A 124 4.31 2.52 -17.73
N HIS A 125 3.77 1.56 -17.03
CA HIS A 125 3.88 0.15 -17.43
C HIS A 125 2.73 -0.39 -18.28
N TYR A 126 1.59 0.28 -18.26
CA TYR A 126 0.43 -0.20 -18.99
C TYR A 126 -0.06 0.76 -20.05
N TYR A 127 -0.10 2.05 -19.77
CA TYR A 127 -0.59 3.01 -20.73
C TYR A 127 0.47 3.54 -21.66
N CYS A 128 1.66 3.80 -21.17
CA CYS A 128 2.76 4.09 -22.05
C CYS A 128 3.06 2.96 -23.00
N PRO A 129 3.05 1.75 -22.49
CA PRO A 129 3.08 0.67 -23.36
C PRO A 129 1.89 0.54 -24.22
N LEU A 130 0.73 0.85 -23.83
CA LEU A 130 -0.40 0.83 -24.70
C LEU A 130 -0.28 1.75 -25.86
N SER A 131 0.19 2.92 -25.63
CA SER A 131 0.35 3.88 -26.70
C SER A 131 1.52 3.56 -27.59
N ALA A 132 2.44 2.86 -27.12
CA ALA A 132 3.58 2.51 -27.86
C ALA A 132 3.55 1.16 -28.39
N MET A 133 2.69 0.43 -28.19
CA MET A 133 2.38 -0.66 -28.30
C MET A 133 2.69 -1.33 -27.46
N VAL A 134 2.45 -0.80 -26.52
CA VAL A 134 2.30 -1.34 -25.56
C VAL A 134 3.10 -2.29 -25.40
N TYR A 135 3.66 -2.31 -25.46
CA TYR A 135 4.43 -3.14 -25.23
C TYR A 135 5.41 -3.09 -25.89
N PRO A 136 6.05 -3.58 -25.56
CA PRO A 136 7.13 -3.59 -26.10
C PRO A 136 7.08 -3.95 -27.31
N ARG A 137 6.39 -3.82 -27.97
CA ARG A 137 6.50 -4.05 -29.02
C ARG A 137 7.53 -3.47 -29.56
N ASN A 138 8.39 -3.81 -29.43
CA ASN A 138 9.36 -3.64 -30.11
C ASN A 138 9.72 -2.44 -30.25
N ASP A 139 9.54 -1.85 -29.53
CA ASP A 139 9.98 -0.74 -29.80
C ASP A 139 9.53 -0.13 -30.84
N TYR A 140 8.65 -0.43 -30.98
CA TYR A 140 8.04 -1.26 -31.65
C TYR A 140 7.11 -0.58 -32.21
N GLY A 141 7.19 -0.52 -32.46
CA GLY A 141 6.36 -0.09 -33.08
C GLY A 141 5.13 -0.68 -33.46
N ASP A 142 5.21 -1.68 -33.89
CA ASP A 142 4.14 -2.38 -34.49
C ASP A 142 3.78 -3.62 -33.74
N LEU A 143 2.55 -3.80 -33.49
CA LEU A 143 2.10 -4.98 -32.79
C LEU A 143 2.38 -6.25 -33.49
N GLU A 144 2.47 -6.16 -34.77
CA GLU A 144 2.69 -7.32 -35.59
C GLU A 144 4.06 -7.92 -35.46
N ASP A 145 5.00 -7.11 -35.06
CA ASP A 145 6.37 -7.56 -34.83
C ASP A 145 6.54 -8.30 -33.51
N TYR A 146 5.56 -8.17 -32.69
CA TYR A 146 5.66 -8.65 -31.38
C TYR A 146 5.45 -10.09 -31.23
N PRO A 147 4.45 -10.62 -31.79
CA PRO A 147 4.21 -12.05 -31.70
C PRO A 147 5.38 -12.91 -32.15
N ASP A 148 6.17 -12.39 -33.06
CA ASP A 148 7.32 -13.11 -33.57
C ASP A 148 8.44 -13.25 -32.54
N GLU A 149 8.60 -12.22 -31.72
CA GLU A 149 9.58 -12.29 -30.64
C GLU A 149 9.10 -13.10 -29.46
N TYR A 150 7.83 -13.07 -29.21
CA TYR A 150 7.28 -13.70 -28.03
C TYR A 150 6.62 -15.05 -28.32
N ASP A 151 6.63 -15.49 -29.55
CA ASP A 151 6.19 -16.81 -29.97
C ASP A 151 4.83 -17.23 -29.39
N GLY A 152 3.84 -16.43 -29.63
CA GLY A 152 2.52 -16.67 -29.06
C GLY A 152 2.48 -16.53 -27.57
N SER A 153 3.43 -15.80 -27.06
CA SER A 153 3.57 -15.58 -25.64
C SER A 153 2.36 -14.90 -25.05
N TYR A 154 2.37 -14.92 -23.77
CA TYR A 154 1.42 -14.20 -22.93
C TYR A 154 1.21 -12.73 -23.35
N LEU A 155 2.25 -12.04 -23.79
CA LEU A 155 2.16 -10.63 -24.19
C LEU A 155 1.32 -10.44 -25.45
N ALA A 156 1.50 -11.26 -26.46
CA ALA A 156 0.70 -11.20 -27.69
C ALA A 156 -0.81 -11.38 -27.41
N VAL A 157 -1.13 -12.37 -26.59
CA VAL A 157 -2.53 -12.62 -26.19
C VAL A 157 -3.10 -11.43 -25.39
N TYR A 158 -2.27 -10.78 -24.61
CA TYR A 158 -2.68 -9.65 -23.82
C TYR A 158 -2.96 -8.42 -24.67
N GLU A 159 -2.14 -8.21 -25.69
CA GLU A 159 -2.32 -7.13 -26.65
C GLU A 159 -3.59 -7.23 -27.45
N ASP A 160 -3.92 -8.40 -27.90
CA ASP A 160 -5.17 -8.63 -28.64
C ASP A 160 -6.40 -8.25 -27.80
N LYS A 161 -6.39 -8.58 -26.53
CA LYS A 161 -7.47 -8.20 -25.60
C LYS A 161 -7.57 -6.69 -25.43
N ILE A 162 -6.44 -6.01 -25.33
CA ILE A 162 -6.42 -4.55 -25.19
C ILE A 162 -6.88 -3.88 -26.47
N ARG A 163 -6.44 -4.35 -27.61
CA ARG A 163 -6.87 -3.86 -28.92
C ARG A 163 -8.38 -3.98 -29.08
N ASP A 164 -8.96 -5.08 -28.65
CA ASP A 164 -10.41 -5.29 -28.69
C ASP A 164 -11.17 -4.35 -27.75
N LEU A 165 -10.58 -4.03 -26.60
CA LEU A 165 -11.18 -3.05 -25.68
C LEU A 165 -11.16 -1.64 -26.28
N ILE A 166 -10.07 -1.23 -26.87
CA ILE A 166 -9.95 0.08 -27.54
C ILE A 166 -10.97 0.22 -28.65
N LYS A 167 -11.09 -0.78 -29.52
CA LYS A 167 -12.09 -0.79 -30.59
C LYS A 167 -13.52 -0.70 -30.08
N LYS A 168 -13.82 -1.32 -28.95
CA LYS A 168 -15.14 -1.25 -28.33
C LYS A 168 -15.44 0.13 -27.76
N GLU A 169 -14.46 0.83 -27.27
CA GLU A 169 -14.64 2.19 -26.79
C GLU A 169 -14.84 3.17 -27.93
N GLU A 170 -14.03 3.08 -28.99
CA GLU A 170 -14.17 3.91 -30.18
C GLU A 170 -15.50 3.71 -30.90
N SER A 171 -16.09 2.54 -30.78
CA SER A 171 -17.43 2.25 -31.39
C SER A 171 -18.60 2.72 -30.53
N ARG A 172 -18.38 3.30 -29.38
CA ARG A 172 -19.42 3.84 -28.49
C ARG A 172 -19.66 5.34 -28.67
N ASP A 173 -18.78 6.00 -29.37
CA ASP A 173 -18.92 7.41 -29.74
C ASP A 173 -19.56 7.54 -31.11
#